data_820fdd31cef1f7242fcc0f0ac5ea57f5
#
_entry.id   820fdd31cef1f7242fcc0f0ac5ea57f5
#
_cell.length_a   1.000
_cell.length_b   1.000
_cell.length_c   1.000
_cell.angle_alpha   90.00
_cell.angle_beta   90.00
_cell.angle_gamma   90.00
#
_symmetry.space_group_name_H-M   'P 1'
#
loop_
_entity.id
_entity.type
_entity.pdbx_description
1 polymer ?
#
loop_
_entity_poly.entity_id
_entity_poly.type
_entity_poly.pdbx_seq_one_letter_code
_entity_poly.pdbx_strand_id
1 'polypeptide(L)'
;MMENLSIFKDKMIVTWNLNGWLPIRKDITFGQKLKKASEEITFSDQKPIIIMLQEMIGGRDRKYIDLLEKYFKDYKIILPAGFDYHRHSRSIFSVTLIRKDVLGSYKLFQLDEQIPNRICSLVAEIDGVPTYIINAHVVQIQNFRNEASWYIQERKRLHTRQWKLLHEFLHENRESNVILGGDLQEGRDSENISMIRKDGYIMDDWGFPTVKNAFFKEEPIDHLAFSISAKEIYGATDLEIMFSACDYNSELGAYSDHFPLYNLPMK
;
A
#
# COMPACT_ATOMS: atom_id res chain seq x y z
N MET A 1 23.51 -21.13 14.85
CA MET A 1 23.24 -20.46 13.55
C MET A 1 21.82 -20.70 13.02
N MET A 2 20.98 -21.56 13.65
CA MET A 2 19.58 -21.81 13.24
C MET A 2 18.53 -20.98 14.02
N GLU A 3 18.87 -20.36 15.13
CA GLU A 3 17.92 -19.58 15.94
C GLU A 3 17.59 -18.21 15.33
N ASN A 4 18.47 -17.63 14.50
CA ASN A 4 18.21 -16.31 13.90
C ASN A 4 17.25 -16.34 12.69
N LEU A 5 17.05 -17.49 12.06
CA LEU A 5 16.11 -17.62 10.92
C LEU A 5 14.62 -17.58 11.33
N SER A 6 14.31 -17.85 12.63
CA SER A 6 12.91 -17.81 13.09
C SER A 6 12.39 -16.38 13.33
N ILE A 7 13.29 -15.43 13.62
CA ILE A 7 12.93 -14.03 13.92
C ILE A 7 12.42 -13.30 12.66
N PHE A 8 12.88 -13.70 11.47
CA PHE A 8 12.52 -13.05 10.21
C PHE A 8 11.23 -13.60 9.57
N LYS A 9 10.73 -14.77 9.98
CA LYS A 9 9.53 -15.38 9.41
C LYS A 9 8.26 -14.55 9.64
N ASP A 10 8.24 -13.64 10.62
CA ASP A 10 7.04 -12.94 11.06
C ASP A 10 6.96 -11.49 10.58
N LYS A 11 7.85 -11.03 9.68
CA LYS A 11 7.91 -9.62 9.25
C LYS A 11 7.34 -9.38 7.84
N MET A 12 6.32 -10.12 7.48
CA MET A 12 5.63 -9.94 6.20
C MET A 12 4.88 -8.60 6.16
N ILE A 13 5.03 -7.89 5.05
CA ILE A 13 4.34 -6.65 4.74
C ILE A 13 3.54 -6.86 3.46
N VAL A 14 2.34 -6.31 3.41
CA VAL A 14 1.43 -6.44 2.26
C VAL A 14 0.99 -5.07 1.80
N THR A 15 0.92 -4.85 0.49
CA THR A 15 0.17 -3.75 -0.12
C THR A 15 -0.86 -4.28 -1.10
N TRP A 16 -2.07 -3.69 -1.12
CA TRP A 16 -3.14 -4.09 -2.00
C TRP A 16 -4.14 -2.96 -2.25
N ASN A 17 -4.35 -2.61 -3.51
CA ASN A 17 -5.45 -1.75 -3.92
C ASN A 17 -6.75 -2.59 -4.00
N LEU A 18 -7.77 -2.23 -3.22
CA LEU A 18 -9.04 -2.96 -3.11
C LEU A 18 -10.07 -2.57 -4.17
N ASN A 19 -9.75 -1.62 -5.04
CA ASN A 19 -10.69 -1.12 -6.06
C ASN A 19 -12.07 -0.76 -5.47
N GLY A 20 -12.07 0.20 -4.54
CA GLY A 20 -13.27 0.55 -3.78
C GLY A 20 -14.39 1.19 -4.60
N TRP A 21 -14.04 1.86 -5.71
CA TRP A 21 -15.00 2.59 -6.55
C TRP A 21 -15.81 1.71 -7.48
N LEU A 22 -15.21 0.67 -8.02
CA LEU A 22 -15.84 -0.13 -9.07
C LEU A 22 -16.07 -1.55 -8.55
N PRO A 23 -17.33 -1.98 -8.41
CA PRO A 23 -17.58 -3.40 -8.32
C PRO A 23 -17.18 -4.04 -9.65
N ILE A 24 -16.18 -4.91 -9.64
CA ILE A 24 -15.83 -5.73 -10.82
C ILE A 24 -17.02 -6.60 -11.18
N ARG A 25 -17.78 -7.00 -10.18
CA ARG A 25 -19.08 -7.67 -10.33
C ARG A 25 -20.15 -6.92 -9.55
N LYS A 26 -21.31 -6.72 -10.15
CA LYS A 26 -22.43 -5.98 -9.55
C LYS A 26 -23.02 -6.65 -8.31
N ASP A 27 -22.82 -7.95 -8.15
CA ASP A 27 -23.29 -8.77 -7.04
C ASP A 27 -22.34 -8.78 -5.83
N ILE A 28 -21.13 -8.20 -5.96
CA ILE A 28 -20.15 -8.16 -4.88
C ILE A 28 -20.20 -6.80 -4.20
N THR A 29 -20.52 -6.81 -2.91
CA THR A 29 -20.48 -5.62 -2.05
C THR A 29 -19.06 -5.33 -1.57
N PHE A 30 -18.77 -4.09 -1.21
CA PHE A 30 -17.47 -3.73 -0.62
C PHE A 30 -17.19 -4.48 0.70
N GLY A 31 -18.22 -4.79 1.47
CA GLY A 31 -18.07 -5.64 2.67
C GLY A 31 -17.60 -7.06 2.35
N GLN A 32 -18.03 -7.64 1.23
CA GLN A 32 -17.53 -8.93 0.77
C GLN A 32 -16.09 -8.84 0.27
N LYS A 33 -15.71 -7.73 -0.38
CA LYS A 33 -14.30 -7.46 -0.73
C LYS A 33 -13.42 -7.44 0.52
N LEU A 34 -13.81 -6.72 1.57
CA LEU A 34 -13.06 -6.66 2.83
C LEU A 34 -12.93 -8.03 3.50
N LYS A 35 -14.01 -8.82 3.48
CA LYS A 35 -13.97 -10.18 4.01
C LYS A 35 -12.97 -11.03 3.24
N LYS A 36 -13.06 -11.03 1.91
CA LYS A 36 -12.15 -11.80 1.05
C LYS A 36 -10.70 -11.33 1.22
N ALA A 37 -10.47 -10.03 1.29
CA ALA A 37 -9.13 -9.48 1.54
C ALA A 37 -8.57 -9.97 2.89
N SER A 38 -9.39 -10.01 3.94
CA SER A 38 -8.93 -10.53 5.23
C SER A 38 -8.60 -12.02 5.17
N GLU A 39 -9.39 -12.81 4.46
CA GLU A 39 -9.16 -14.24 4.25
C GLU A 39 -7.85 -14.49 3.50
N GLU A 40 -7.61 -13.78 2.38
CA GLU A 40 -6.38 -13.91 1.58
C GLU A 40 -5.13 -13.47 2.34
N ILE A 41 -5.20 -12.31 3.00
CA ILE A 41 -4.04 -11.75 3.69
C ILE A 41 -3.70 -12.52 4.98
N THR A 42 -4.71 -13.06 5.67
CA THR A 42 -4.52 -13.73 6.96
C THR A 42 -4.59 -15.26 6.89
N PHE A 43 -4.71 -15.82 5.69
CA PHE A 43 -4.86 -17.27 5.46
C PHE A 43 -3.61 -18.07 5.83
N SER A 44 -2.42 -17.47 5.74
CA SER A 44 -1.18 -18.17 6.11
C SER A 44 -0.96 -18.12 7.63
N ASP A 45 -0.25 -19.11 8.17
CA ASP A 45 0.24 -19.10 9.56
C ASP A 45 1.14 -17.88 9.83
N GLN A 46 1.55 -17.16 8.78
CA GLN A 46 2.33 -15.94 8.81
C GLN A 46 1.41 -14.74 8.57
N LYS A 47 0.89 -14.16 9.65
CA LYS A 47 0.11 -12.91 9.55
C LYS A 47 1.05 -11.73 9.28
N PRO A 48 0.78 -10.89 8.26
CA PRO A 48 1.56 -9.67 8.01
C PRO A 48 1.65 -8.81 9.26
N ILE A 49 2.79 -8.15 9.45
CA ILE A 49 2.92 -7.15 10.52
C ILE A 49 2.37 -5.79 10.10
N ILE A 50 2.45 -5.47 8.80
CA ILE A 50 1.93 -4.24 8.20
C ILE A 50 1.11 -4.62 6.96
N ILE A 51 -0.09 -4.02 6.84
CA ILE A 51 -0.96 -4.13 5.67
C ILE A 51 -1.29 -2.72 5.20
N MET A 52 -1.02 -2.43 3.95
CA MET A 52 -1.28 -1.16 3.29
C MET A 52 -2.38 -1.35 2.25
N LEU A 53 -3.57 -0.84 2.54
CA LEU A 53 -4.72 -0.95 1.63
C LEU A 53 -4.99 0.40 0.98
N GLN A 54 -5.22 0.40 -0.33
CA GLN A 54 -5.63 1.56 -1.10
C GLN A 54 -7.07 1.39 -1.57
N GLU A 55 -7.67 2.48 -1.99
CA GLU A 55 -9.07 2.56 -2.44
C GLU A 55 -10.10 2.04 -1.42
N MET A 56 -9.80 2.21 -0.15
CA MET A 56 -10.81 2.01 0.88
C MET A 56 -11.92 3.05 0.75
N ILE A 57 -13.15 2.65 1.07
CA ILE A 57 -14.29 3.55 1.22
C ILE A 57 -14.86 3.44 2.64
N GLY A 58 -15.29 4.56 3.21
CA GLY A 58 -15.82 4.56 4.58
C GLY A 58 -17.24 3.98 4.68
N GLY A 59 -18.03 4.20 3.63
CA GLY A 59 -19.45 3.85 3.64
C GLY A 59 -20.28 4.79 4.51
N ARG A 60 -21.60 4.64 4.47
CA ARG A 60 -22.49 5.38 5.37
C ARG A 60 -22.26 4.94 6.81
N ASP A 61 -22.24 5.89 7.75
CA ASP A 61 -22.13 5.66 9.18
C ASP A 61 -20.93 4.75 9.58
N ARG A 62 -19.79 4.96 8.91
CA ARG A 62 -18.55 4.18 9.13
C ARG A 62 -18.62 2.69 8.80
N LYS A 63 -19.68 2.22 8.19
CA LYS A 63 -19.98 0.79 7.99
C LYS A 63 -18.77 -0.06 7.57
N TYR A 64 -17.95 0.44 6.63
CA TYR A 64 -16.83 -0.36 6.12
C TYR A 64 -15.58 -0.25 6.97
N ILE A 65 -15.41 0.83 7.74
CA ILE A 65 -14.36 0.92 8.76
C ILE A 65 -14.66 -0.07 9.90
N ASP A 66 -15.91 -0.15 10.35
CA ASP A 66 -16.32 -1.09 11.38
C ASP A 66 -16.17 -2.55 10.93
N LEU A 67 -16.43 -2.83 9.64
CA LEU A 67 -16.17 -4.15 9.06
C LEU A 67 -14.68 -4.45 8.98
N LEU A 68 -13.84 -3.45 8.64
CA LEU A 68 -12.39 -3.60 8.63
C LEU A 68 -11.88 -3.94 10.04
N GLU A 69 -12.33 -3.21 11.07
CA GLU A 69 -12.00 -3.50 12.47
C GLU A 69 -12.43 -4.91 12.89
N LYS A 70 -13.59 -5.37 12.44
CA LYS A 70 -14.10 -6.72 12.70
C LYS A 70 -13.25 -7.81 12.06
N TYR A 71 -12.87 -7.64 10.79
CA TYR A 71 -12.14 -8.67 10.04
C TYR A 71 -10.65 -8.69 10.38
N PHE A 72 -10.08 -7.55 10.72
CA PHE A 72 -8.67 -7.40 11.11
C PHE A 72 -8.52 -7.09 12.61
N LYS A 73 -9.20 -7.85 13.46
CA LYS A 73 -9.26 -7.63 14.91
C LYS A 73 -7.91 -7.58 15.62
N ASP A 74 -6.90 -8.27 15.07
CA ASP A 74 -5.54 -8.33 15.60
C ASP A 74 -4.69 -7.11 15.20
N TYR A 75 -5.26 -6.21 14.38
CA TYR A 75 -4.58 -5.04 13.83
C TYR A 75 -5.12 -3.74 14.41
N LYS A 76 -4.23 -2.77 14.51
CA LYS A 76 -4.59 -1.35 14.69
C LYS A 76 -4.87 -0.76 13.33
N ILE A 77 -6.08 -0.22 13.13
CA ILE A 77 -6.46 0.51 11.92
C ILE A 77 -6.01 1.95 12.05
N ILE A 78 -5.26 2.44 11.06
CA ILE A 78 -4.67 3.77 11.05
C ILE A 78 -5.13 4.48 9.76
N LEU A 79 -5.90 5.55 9.94
CA LEU A 79 -6.40 6.41 8.86
C LEU A 79 -5.40 7.53 8.57
N PRO A 80 -5.39 8.13 7.36
CA PRO A 80 -4.49 9.21 7.01
C PRO A 80 -4.62 10.41 7.95
N ALA A 81 -3.52 11.12 8.17
CA ALA A 81 -3.55 12.41 8.85
C ALA A 81 -4.47 13.38 8.09
N GLY A 82 -5.30 14.13 8.81
CA GLY A 82 -6.28 15.02 8.20
C GLY A 82 -7.50 14.33 7.58
N PHE A 83 -7.63 13.00 7.72
CA PHE A 83 -8.84 12.29 7.30
C PHE A 83 -10.02 12.73 8.18
N ASP A 84 -11.01 13.31 7.53
CA ASP A 84 -12.30 13.67 8.13
C ASP A 84 -13.39 12.77 7.54
N TYR A 85 -13.95 11.91 8.37
CA TYR A 85 -14.96 10.95 7.95
C TYR A 85 -16.17 11.63 7.28
N HIS A 86 -16.63 12.76 7.81
CA HIS A 86 -17.79 13.47 7.27
C HIS A 86 -17.55 14.03 5.87
N ARG A 87 -16.30 14.46 5.61
CA ARG A 87 -15.89 14.96 4.29
C ARG A 87 -15.51 13.86 3.32
N HIS A 88 -14.85 12.80 3.82
CA HIS A 88 -14.22 11.79 2.99
C HIS A 88 -14.96 10.44 2.96
N SER A 89 -16.13 10.31 3.61
CA SER A 89 -16.88 9.05 3.69
C SER A 89 -17.27 8.46 2.33
N ARG A 90 -17.36 9.29 1.30
CA ARG A 90 -17.65 8.89 -0.08
C ARG A 90 -16.43 8.91 -0.99
N SER A 91 -15.27 9.29 -0.48
CA SER A 91 -14.01 9.30 -1.21
C SER A 91 -13.24 8.02 -0.94
N ILE A 92 -12.40 7.64 -1.88
CA ILE A 92 -11.42 6.58 -1.63
C ILE A 92 -10.29 7.14 -0.75
N PHE A 93 -9.72 6.27 0.08
CA PHE A 93 -8.60 6.62 0.93
C PHE A 93 -7.66 5.42 1.14
N SER A 94 -6.42 5.72 1.49
CA SER A 94 -5.46 4.72 1.92
C SER A 94 -5.64 4.44 3.42
N VAL A 95 -5.46 3.19 3.85
CA VAL A 95 -5.49 2.81 5.26
C VAL A 95 -4.36 1.86 5.57
N THR A 96 -3.65 2.11 6.66
CA THR A 96 -2.57 1.25 7.12
C THR A 96 -3.03 0.46 8.35
N LEU A 97 -2.77 -0.83 8.34
CA LEU A 97 -3.05 -1.71 9.47
C LEU A 97 -1.72 -2.23 10.00
N ILE A 98 -1.52 -2.14 11.31
CA ILE A 98 -0.33 -2.67 11.97
C ILE A 98 -0.77 -3.67 13.03
N ARG A 99 -0.13 -4.83 13.06
CA ARG A 99 -0.43 -5.87 14.03
C ARG A 99 -0.16 -5.36 15.45
N LYS A 100 -1.11 -5.54 16.34
CA LYS A 100 -1.12 -4.91 17.69
C LYS A 100 0.01 -5.39 18.59
N ASP A 101 0.46 -6.63 18.41
CA ASP A 101 1.51 -7.24 19.24
C ASP A 101 2.92 -6.71 18.94
N VAL A 102 3.13 -6.14 17.75
CA VAL A 102 4.41 -5.53 17.34
C VAL A 102 4.40 -4.00 17.36
N LEU A 103 3.21 -3.39 17.48
CA LEU A 103 3.05 -1.93 17.48
C LEU A 103 3.26 -1.36 18.88
N GLY A 104 4.30 -0.55 19.03
CA GLY A 104 4.47 0.36 20.18
C GLY A 104 3.69 1.66 19.97
N SER A 105 4.37 2.77 20.04
CA SER A 105 3.79 4.09 19.76
C SER A 105 3.73 4.38 18.26
N TYR A 106 2.84 5.30 17.84
CA TYR A 106 2.88 5.85 16.48
C TYR A 106 2.44 7.31 16.44
N LYS A 107 2.93 8.03 15.44
CA LYS A 107 2.56 9.41 15.16
C LYS A 107 2.25 9.56 13.67
N LEU A 108 1.09 10.11 13.37
CA LEU A 108 0.73 10.48 12.00
C LEU A 108 1.42 11.80 11.60
N PHE A 109 1.80 11.89 10.34
CA PHE A 109 2.14 13.15 9.70
C PHE A 109 1.44 13.25 8.34
N GLN A 110 1.28 14.45 7.85
CA GLN A 110 0.56 14.70 6.61
C GLN A 110 1.56 15.04 5.50
N LEU A 111 1.74 14.12 4.56
CA LEU A 111 2.64 14.32 3.44
C LEU A 111 2.00 15.20 2.35
N ASP A 112 0.70 15.01 2.09
CA ASP A 112 -0.05 15.80 1.12
C ASP A 112 -1.28 16.46 1.77
N GLU A 113 -1.21 17.78 1.97
CA GLU A 113 -2.32 18.56 2.56
C GLU A 113 -3.48 18.78 1.59
N GLN A 114 -3.25 18.72 0.27
CA GLN A 114 -4.30 18.97 -0.71
C GLN A 114 -5.21 17.75 -0.90
N ILE A 115 -4.63 16.55 -0.81
CA ILE A 115 -5.38 15.29 -0.95
C ILE A 115 -5.00 14.34 0.20
N PRO A 116 -5.37 14.68 1.44
CA PRO A 116 -4.90 14.00 2.64
C PRO A 116 -5.33 12.52 2.71
N ASN A 117 -6.39 12.15 2.01
CA ASN A 117 -6.92 10.80 2.00
C ASN A 117 -6.14 9.80 1.12
N ARG A 118 -5.26 10.30 0.23
CA ARG A 118 -4.53 9.44 -0.72
C ARG A 118 -3.25 8.84 -0.15
N ILE A 119 -2.65 9.46 0.86
CA ILE A 119 -1.41 9.00 1.47
C ILE A 119 -1.61 8.86 2.97
N CYS A 120 -1.50 7.64 3.49
CA CYS A 120 -1.47 7.37 4.92
C CYS A 120 0.00 7.27 5.34
N SER A 121 0.52 8.32 5.98
CA SER A 121 1.91 8.43 6.39
C SER A 121 2.05 8.54 7.91
N LEU A 122 2.95 7.74 8.45
CA LEU A 122 3.20 7.69 9.90
C LEU A 122 4.64 7.26 10.19
N VAL A 123 5.11 7.62 11.38
CA VAL A 123 6.22 6.97 12.02
C VAL A 123 5.65 6.08 13.14
N ALA A 124 6.04 4.81 13.16
CA ALA A 124 5.61 3.84 14.16
C ALA A 124 6.80 3.11 14.75
N GLU A 125 6.71 2.77 16.01
CA GLU A 125 7.64 1.87 16.68
C GLU A 125 7.16 0.44 16.44
N ILE A 126 7.90 -0.30 15.61
CA ILE A 126 7.61 -1.70 15.25
C ILE A 126 8.67 -2.58 15.90
N ASP A 127 8.28 -3.44 16.84
CA ASP A 127 9.23 -4.24 17.65
C ASP A 127 10.34 -3.38 18.29
N GLY A 128 10.00 -2.18 18.77
CA GLY A 128 10.94 -1.24 19.37
C GLY A 128 11.77 -0.41 18.37
N VAL A 129 11.54 -0.56 17.06
CA VAL A 129 12.29 0.14 16.01
C VAL A 129 11.44 1.23 15.35
N PRO A 130 11.86 2.52 15.41
CA PRO A 130 11.20 3.59 14.70
C PRO A 130 11.24 3.36 13.19
N THR A 131 10.07 3.33 12.56
CA THR A 131 9.91 3.03 11.13
C THR A 131 8.92 4.00 10.50
N TYR A 132 9.30 4.66 9.43
CA TYR A 132 8.39 5.43 8.59
C TYR A 132 7.63 4.49 7.66
N ILE A 133 6.33 4.63 7.62
CA ILE A 133 5.44 3.83 6.77
C ILE A 133 4.63 4.78 5.90
N ILE A 134 4.79 4.65 4.60
CA ILE A 134 4.11 5.46 3.59
C ILE A 134 3.24 4.54 2.74
N ASN A 135 1.95 4.60 2.97
CA ASN A 135 0.95 3.92 2.16
C ASN A 135 0.36 4.92 1.17
N ALA A 136 0.77 4.86 -0.08
CA ALA A 136 0.43 5.84 -1.09
C ALA A 136 -0.52 5.27 -2.16
N HIS A 137 -1.52 6.08 -2.54
CA HIS A 137 -2.30 5.90 -3.74
C HIS A 137 -2.19 7.17 -4.58
N VAL A 138 -1.23 7.20 -5.49
CA VAL A 138 -0.93 8.37 -6.31
C VAL A 138 -2.09 8.66 -7.27
N VAL A 139 -2.32 9.93 -7.57
CA VAL A 139 -3.39 10.33 -8.48
C VAL A 139 -3.10 9.82 -9.89
N GLN A 140 -4.04 9.08 -10.46
CA GLN A 140 -3.98 8.56 -11.80
C GLN A 140 -4.09 9.66 -12.85
N ILE A 141 -3.23 9.66 -13.88
CA ILE A 141 -3.22 10.67 -14.95
C ILE A 141 -3.90 10.22 -16.25
N GLN A 142 -4.21 8.95 -16.38
CA GLN A 142 -4.80 8.41 -17.62
C GLN A 142 -6.25 8.86 -17.81
N ASN A 143 -6.60 9.13 -19.07
CA ASN A 143 -7.94 9.54 -19.46
C ASN A 143 -8.71 8.35 -20.03
N PHE A 144 -9.60 7.77 -19.23
CA PHE A 144 -10.38 6.59 -19.63
C PHE A 144 -11.74 6.93 -20.27
N ARG A 145 -12.21 8.19 -20.23
CA ARG A 145 -13.61 8.53 -20.51
C ARG A 145 -13.81 9.81 -21.30
N ASN A 146 -12.85 10.25 -22.10
CA ASN A 146 -12.90 11.55 -22.78
C ASN A 146 -13.26 12.69 -21.80
N GLU A 147 -12.61 12.72 -20.66
CA GLU A 147 -12.82 13.71 -19.61
C GLU A 147 -12.43 15.11 -20.06
N ALA A 148 -13.00 16.12 -19.44
CA ALA A 148 -12.70 17.50 -19.78
C ALA A 148 -11.19 17.81 -19.58
N SER A 149 -10.61 18.57 -20.48
CA SER A 149 -9.17 18.87 -20.49
C SER A 149 -8.66 19.50 -19.20
N TRP A 150 -9.46 20.36 -18.55
CA TRP A 150 -9.12 20.96 -17.26
C TRP A 150 -8.99 19.92 -16.13
N TYR A 151 -9.83 18.89 -16.15
CA TYR A 151 -9.80 17.83 -15.15
C TYR A 151 -8.57 16.95 -15.31
N ILE A 152 -8.18 16.66 -16.55
CA ILE A 152 -6.95 15.92 -16.86
C ILE A 152 -5.73 16.73 -16.43
N GLN A 153 -5.71 18.05 -16.70
CA GLN A 153 -4.63 18.93 -16.27
C GLN A 153 -4.50 18.99 -14.75
N GLU A 154 -5.63 19.09 -14.04
CA GLU A 154 -5.62 19.08 -12.57
C GLU A 154 -5.09 17.75 -12.02
N ARG A 155 -5.48 16.61 -12.56
CA ARG A 155 -4.93 15.31 -12.16
C ARG A 155 -3.43 15.21 -12.41
N LYS A 156 -2.94 15.70 -13.55
CA LYS A 156 -1.50 15.76 -13.84
C LYS A 156 -0.77 16.63 -12.82
N ARG A 157 -1.32 17.82 -12.50
CA ARG A 157 -0.77 18.70 -11.48
C ARG A 157 -0.65 18.03 -10.11
N LEU A 158 -1.73 17.35 -9.70
CA LEU A 158 -1.79 16.65 -8.41
C LEU A 158 -0.83 15.45 -8.39
N HIS A 159 -0.77 14.68 -9.45
CA HIS A 159 0.17 13.57 -9.63
C HIS A 159 1.63 14.03 -9.50
N THR A 160 2.03 15.04 -10.29
CA THR A 160 3.38 15.60 -10.24
C THR A 160 3.72 16.12 -8.85
N ARG A 161 2.74 16.78 -8.18
CA ARG A 161 2.93 17.27 -6.81
C ARG A 161 3.13 16.13 -5.82
N GLN A 162 2.33 15.07 -5.90
CA GLN A 162 2.47 13.92 -5.00
C GLN A 162 3.83 13.24 -5.17
N TRP A 163 4.27 13.04 -6.41
CA TRP A 163 5.59 12.49 -6.68
C TRP A 163 6.72 13.37 -6.15
N LYS A 164 6.62 14.69 -6.32
CA LYS A 164 7.58 15.62 -5.73
C LYS A 164 7.67 15.44 -4.21
N LEU A 165 6.53 15.43 -3.52
CA LEU A 165 6.48 15.25 -2.06
C LEU A 165 7.05 13.89 -1.62
N LEU A 166 6.74 12.82 -2.35
CA LEU A 166 7.29 11.48 -2.09
C LEU A 166 8.80 11.48 -2.26
N HIS A 167 9.34 12.03 -3.35
CA HIS A 167 10.79 12.08 -3.59
C HIS A 167 11.52 12.91 -2.54
N GLU A 168 11.03 14.10 -2.20
CA GLU A 168 11.61 14.93 -1.17
C GLU A 168 11.67 14.18 0.16
N PHE A 169 10.57 13.57 0.58
CA PHE A 169 10.52 12.79 1.81
C PHE A 169 11.48 11.58 1.78
N LEU A 170 11.44 10.78 0.72
CA LEU A 170 12.27 9.57 0.60
C LEU A 170 13.76 9.93 0.57
N HIS A 171 14.14 10.98 -0.16
CA HIS A 171 15.52 11.45 -0.22
C HIS A 171 16.05 11.91 1.15
N GLU A 172 15.25 12.71 1.87
CA GLU A 172 15.60 13.23 3.20
C GLU A 172 15.72 12.10 4.25
N ASN A 173 14.94 11.04 4.10
CA ASN A 173 14.86 9.94 5.09
C ASN A 173 15.54 8.64 4.63
N ARG A 174 16.35 8.65 3.59
CA ARG A 174 16.94 7.43 3.01
C ARG A 174 17.82 6.63 3.98
N GLU A 175 18.39 7.28 4.99
CA GLU A 175 19.17 6.64 6.04
C GLU A 175 18.34 6.14 7.23
N SER A 176 17.03 6.43 7.23
CA SER A 176 16.08 5.97 8.23
C SER A 176 15.40 4.67 7.78
N ASN A 177 14.70 4.01 8.71
CA ASN A 177 13.87 2.87 8.34
C ASN A 177 12.60 3.38 7.65
N VAL A 178 12.51 3.22 6.35
CA VAL A 178 11.38 3.66 5.54
C VAL A 178 10.81 2.50 4.73
N ILE A 179 9.50 2.35 4.80
CA ILE A 179 8.71 1.42 3.99
C ILE A 179 7.72 2.25 3.19
N LEU A 180 7.79 2.16 1.88
CA LEU A 180 6.82 2.69 0.94
C LEU A 180 6.06 1.54 0.29
N GLY A 181 4.75 1.62 0.25
CA GLY A 181 3.95 0.68 -0.52
C GLY A 181 2.69 1.34 -1.05
N GLY A 182 2.16 0.81 -2.14
CA GLY A 182 0.90 1.27 -2.67
C GLY A 182 0.79 1.23 -4.18
N ASP A 183 -0.32 1.75 -4.66
CA ASP A 183 -0.61 2.01 -6.06
C ASP A 183 0.02 3.35 -6.44
N LEU A 184 1.20 3.28 -7.02
CA LEU A 184 2.00 4.45 -7.36
C LEU A 184 1.67 5.02 -8.76
N GLN A 185 0.84 4.33 -9.54
CA GLN A 185 0.38 4.76 -10.87
C GLN A 185 1.51 5.02 -11.87
N GLU A 186 2.65 4.38 -11.68
CA GLU A 186 3.86 4.52 -12.49
C GLU A 186 4.49 3.15 -12.73
N GLY A 187 4.88 2.88 -13.97
CA GLY A 187 5.56 1.64 -14.33
C GLY A 187 6.99 1.56 -13.80
N ARG A 188 7.50 0.35 -13.74
CA ARG A 188 8.83 -0.01 -13.25
C ARG A 188 9.97 0.85 -13.80
N ASP A 189 9.89 1.19 -15.09
CA ASP A 189 10.94 1.90 -15.81
C ASP A 189 10.69 3.42 -15.90
N SER A 190 9.70 3.93 -15.18
CA SER A 190 9.41 5.37 -15.13
C SER A 190 10.53 6.15 -14.44
N GLU A 191 10.61 7.44 -14.74
CA GLU A 191 11.58 8.34 -14.10
C GLU A 191 11.37 8.39 -12.59
N ASN A 192 10.12 8.45 -12.13
CA ASN A 192 9.77 8.52 -10.71
C ASN A 192 10.24 7.26 -9.97
N ILE A 193 9.98 6.08 -10.48
CA ILE A 193 10.44 4.82 -9.87
C ILE A 193 11.97 4.71 -9.93
N SER A 194 12.59 5.15 -11.02
CA SER A 194 14.05 5.17 -11.16
C SER A 194 14.72 6.10 -10.13
N MET A 195 14.09 7.21 -9.77
CA MET A 195 14.60 8.11 -8.73
C MET A 195 14.60 7.44 -7.35
N ILE A 196 13.54 6.71 -6.99
CA ILE A 196 13.49 5.96 -5.72
C ILE A 196 14.68 4.97 -5.63
N ARG A 197 14.94 4.23 -6.72
CA ARG A 197 16.10 3.31 -6.78
C ARG A 197 17.45 4.03 -6.67
N LYS A 198 17.60 5.20 -7.30
CA LYS A 198 18.81 6.03 -7.20
C LYS A 198 19.06 6.55 -5.79
N ASP A 199 18.03 6.77 -5.00
CA ASP A 199 18.14 7.14 -3.58
C ASP A 199 18.49 5.93 -2.68
N GLY A 200 18.74 4.75 -3.27
CA GLY A 200 19.19 3.55 -2.58
C GLY A 200 18.08 2.66 -2.05
N TYR A 201 16.82 2.95 -2.38
CA TYR A 201 15.72 2.07 -1.99
C TYR A 201 15.74 0.76 -2.78
N ILE A 202 15.48 -0.31 -2.08
CA ILE A 202 15.29 -1.63 -2.66
C ILE A 202 13.81 -1.77 -2.98
N MET A 203 13.51 -2.06 -4.22
CA MET A 203 12.15 -2.18 -4.74
C MET A 203 11.94 -3.53 -5.40
N ASP A 204 10.67 -3.91 -5.45
CA ASP A 204 10.21 -4.98 -6.33
C ASP A 204 10.66 -4.76 -7.78
N ASP A 205 10.92 -5.86 -8.47
CA ASP A 205 11.25 -5.88 -9.91
C ASP A 205 10.28 -6.82 -10.65
N TRP A 206 8.99 -6.46 -10.60
CA TRP A 206 7.95 -7.24 -11.24
C TRP A 206 8.10 -7.22 -12.75
N GLY A 207 8.30 -8.38 -13.34
CA GLY A 207 8.29 -8.57 -14.80
C GLY A 207 6.88 -8.73 -15.38
N PHE A 208 5.81 -8.47 -14.59
CA PHE A 208 4.42 -8.64 -15.00
C PHE A 208 3.54 -7.53 -14.41
N PRO A 209 2.39 -7.24 -15.05
CA PRO A 209 1.47 -6.22 -14.55
C PRO A 209 0.86 -6.61 -13.20
N THR A 210 0.79 -5.64 -12.28
CA THR A 210 0.16 -5.82 -10.96
C THR A 210 -1.34 -5.55 -10.96
N VAL A 211 -1.86 -5.09 -12.10
CA VAL A 211 -3.28 -4.81 -12.30
C VAL A 211 -3.80 -5.52 -13.54
N LYS A 212 -4.96 -6.17 -13.42
CA LYS A 212 -5.61 -6.85 -14.53
C LYS A 212 -6.69 -6.00 -15.16
N ASN A 213 -6.30 -4.95 -15.87
CA ASN A 213 -7.24 -4.20 -16.67
C ASN A 213 -6.71 -3.94 -18.10
N ALA A 214 -7.60 -3.51 -19.00
CA ALA A 214 -7.27 -3.32 -20.41
C ALA A 214 -6.26 -2.20 -20.67
N PHE A 215 -6.01 -1.34 -19.71
CA PHE A 215 -5.20 -0.13 -19.85
C PHE A 215 -3.77 -0.28 -19.34
N PHE A 216 -3.54 -1.17 -18.34
CA PHE A 216 -2.23 -1.44 -17.75
C PHE A 216 -1.75 -2.86 -18.09
N LYS A 217 -1.76 -3.19 -19.38
CA LYS A 217 -1.54 -4.58 -19.82
C LYS A 217 -0.13 -5.11 -19.58
N GLU A 218 0.85 -4.25 -19.38
CA GLU A 218 2.26 -4.62 -19.50
C GLU A 218 3.16 -4.11 -18.35
N GLU A 219 2.66 -3.24 -17.46
CA GLU A 219 3.50 -2.62 -16.43
C GLU A 219 2.95 -2.78 -15.00
N PRO A 220 3.79 -3.08 -14.03
CA PRO A 220 3.41 -2.99 -12.62
C PRO A 220 3.21 -1.52 -12.25
N ILE A 221 2.13 -1.21 -11.53
CA ILE A 221 1.85 0.13 -10.98
C ILE A 221 1.72 0.12 -9.46
N ASP A 222 1.60 -1.05 -8.87
CA ASP A 222 1.67 -1.28 -7.44
C ASP A 222 3.11 -1.65 -7.09
N HIS A 223 3.63 -1.06 -6.02
CA HIS A 223 5.03 -1.23 -5.62
C HIS A 223 5.21 -1.37 -4.12
N LEU A 224 6.29 -2.05 -3.75
CA LEU A 224 6.87 -2.07 -2.40
C LEU A 224 8.33 -1.62 -2.49
N ALA A 225 8.72 -0.71 -1.59
CA ALA A 225 10.08 -0.22 -1.49
C ALA A 225 10.54 -0.14 -0.03
N PHE A 226 11.80 -0.44 0.20
CA PHE A 226 12.45 -0.41 1.51
C PHE A 226 13.72 0.41 1.44
N SER A 227 13.96 1.30 2.41
CA SER A 227 15.30 1.85 2.60
C SER A 227 16.28 0.72 2.95
N ILE A 228 17.58 0.96 2.81
CA ILE A 228 18.61 -0.02 3.17
C ILE A 228 18.45 -0.43 4.64
N SER A 229 18.26 0.52 5.55
CA SER A 229 18.05 0.24 6.98
C SER A 229 16.78 -0.57 7.23
N ALA A 230 15.68 -0.29 6.53
CA ALA A 230 14.45 -1.07 6.63
C ALA A 230 14.63 -2.49 6.05
N LYS A 231 15.41 -2.66 4.98
CA LYS A 231 15.76 -3.99 4.46
C LYS A 231 16.41 -4.85 5.53
N GLU A 232 17.36 -4.32 6.26
CA GLU A 232 18.08 -5.05 7.31
C GLU A 232 17.15 -5.55 8.42
N ILE A 233 16.07 -4.81 8.69
CA ILE A 233 15.10 -5.12 9.74
C ILE A 233 13.98 -6.04 9.24
N TYR A 234 13.46 -5.79 8.04
CA TYR A 234 12.28 -6.45 7.47
C TYR A 234 12.63 -7.44 6.35
N GLY A 235 13.87 -7.45 5.88
CA GLY A 235 14.42 -8.41 4.94
C GLY A 235 15.53 -9.25 5.59
N ALA A 236 15.88 -10.38 4.99
CA ALA A 236 17.05 -11.15 5.41
C ALA A 236 18.33 -10.36 5.07
N THR A 237 19.25 -10.25 6.01
CA THR A 237 20.43 -9.38 5.94
C THR A 237 21.38 -9.67 4.78
N ASP A 238 21.44 -10.91 4.29
CA ASP A 238 22.34 -11.33 3.21
C ASP A 238 21.62 -11.79 1.95
N LEU A 239 20.29 -11.60 1.89
CA LEU A 239 19.46 -12.10 0.81
C LEU A 239 18.64 -10.95 0.21
N GLU A 240 18.42 -11.03 -1.09
CA GLU A 240 17.47 -10.14 -1.75
C GLU A 240 16.09 -10.26 -1.12
N ILE A 241 15.40 -9.15 -0.93
CA ILE A 241 13.99 -9.20 -0.53
C ILE A 241 13.24 -9.93 -1.64
N MET A 242 12.63 -11.06 -1.30
CA MET A 242 11.72 -11.70 -2.22
C MET A 242 10.38 -10.98 -2.20
N PHE A 243 10.03 -10.44 -3.33
CA PHE A 243 8.69 -9.95 -3.56
C PHE A 243 7.85 -11.06 -4.20
N SER A 244 6.62 -11.18 -3.80
CA SER A 244 5.70 -12.14 -4.37
C SER A 244 4.34 -11.47 -4.58
N ALA A 245 3.65 -11.88 -5.63
CA ALA A 245 2.26 -11.56 -5.85
C ALA A 245 1.43 -12.83 -5.64
N CYS A 246 0.23 -12.66 -5.12
CA CYS A 246 -0.71 -13.76 -5.05
C CYS A 246 -1.07 -14.21 -6.48
N ASP A 247 -1.15 -15.52 -6.69
CA ASP A 247 -1.65 -16.06 -7.95
C ASP A 247 -3.04 -15.51 -8.25
N TYR A 248 -3.14 -14.77 -9.35
CA TYR A 248 -4.41 -14.22 -9.78
C TYR A 248 -5.28 -15.31 -10.38
N ASN A 249 -6.27 -15.70 -9.62
CA ASN A 249 -7.31 -16.59 -10.11
C ASN A 249 -8.60 -15.82 -10.40
N SER A 250 -9.55 -16.48 -11.07
CA SER A 250 -10.83 -15.87 -11.42
C SER A 250 -11.66 -15.47 -10.20
N GLU A 251 -11.44 -16.12 -9.07
CA GLU A 251 -12.12 -15.83 -7.81
C GLU A 251 -11.61 -14.52 -7.23
N LEU A 252 -10.29 -14.36 -7.05
CA LEU A 252 -9.70 -13.12 -6.52
C LEU A 252 -10.01 -11.92 -7.42
N GLY A 253 -9.92 -12.10 -8.73
CA GLY A 253 -10.24 -11.08 -9.72
C GLY A 253 -11.70 -10.60 -9.74
N ALA A 254 -12.60 -11.31 -9.06
CA ALA A 254 -13.96 -10.82 -8.85
C ALA A 254 -14.04 -9.73 -7.76
N TYR A 255 -13.02 -9.63 -6.89
CA TYR A 255 -12.98 -8.69 -5.76
C TYR A 255 -12.09 -7.48 -5.99
N SER A 256 -10.96 -7.64 -6.67
CA SER A 256 -10.10 -6.54 -7.11
C SER A 256 -9.47 -6.86 -8.46
N ASP A 257 -9.16 -5.84 -9.25
CA ASP A 257 -8.34 -5.96 -10.45
C ASP A 257 -6.84 -5.83 -10.16
N HIS A 258 -6.46 -5.47 -8.94
CA HIS A 258 -5.09 -5.46 -8.46
C HIS A 258 -4.73 -6.74 -7.69
N PHE A 259 -3.44 -7.09 -7.73
CA PHE A 259 -2.87 -8.18 -6.95
C PHE A 259 -2.35 -7.69 -5.60
N PRO A 260 -2.52 -8.46 -4.50
CA PRO A 260 -1.79 -8.20 -3.28
C PRO A 260 -0.30 -8.50 -3.49
N LEU A 261 0.55 -7.56 -3.10
CA LEU A 261 2.01 -7.68 -3.16
C LEU A 261 2.57 -7.87 -1.75
N TYR A 262 3.53 -8.77 -1.63
CA TYR A 262 4.15 -9.15 -0.36
C TYR A 262 5.67 -9.00 -0.46
N ASN A 263 6.32 -8.60 0.64
CA ASN A 263 7.69 -9.01 0.87
C ASN A 263 7.66 -10.37 1.56
N LEU A 264 8.37 -11.32 1.05
CA LEU A 264 8.56 -12.61 1.69
C LEU A 264 10.01 -12.72 2.13
N PRO A 265 10.28 -13.00 3.42
CA PRO A 265 11.61 -13.41 3.80
C PRO A 265 11.97 -14.70 3.07
N MET A 266 13.14 -14.77 2.46
CA MET A 266 13.61 -16.00 1.81
C MET A 266 13.70 -17.12 2.84
N LYS A 267 13.23 -18.31 2.47
CA LYS A 267 13.32 -19.53 3.28
C LYS A 267 14.75 -20.05 3.29
#